data_c94f1bbccf2fe11bed781a3cbc7a6083
#
_entry.id   c94f1bbccf2fe11bed781a3cbc7a6083
#
_cell.length_a   1.000
_cell.length_b   1.000
_cell.length_c   1.000
_cell.angle_alpha   90.00
_cell.angle_beta   90.00
_cell.angle_gamma   90.00
#
_symmetry.space_group_name_H-M   'P 1'
#
loop_
_entity.id
_entity.type
_entity.pdbx_description
1 polymer ?
#
loop_
_entity_poly.entity_id
_entity_poly.type
_entity_poly.pdbx_seq_one_letter_code
_entity_poly.pdbx_strand_id
1 'polypeptide(L)'
;MLAAILLSFAWAPGSHAPAQPAPAVLSDRAFFIGEMVRLIRPDRIGFRPRETATPVLDESGTRLYLGTSDGFVRCRFRGDDAWVWKAGGSILAAPYLAGETLYVPAADGKLTALNRITGEVRWEADVHEELTTTPVLADEKIFVSSSEESVTAIEAKTGKLLWKFHRDAPPGFTIRGNARPQVAHKTVFAGFADGTVAALDPTDGVAKWTRAVSGTGDYLDVDDIAAPEDDTRVYAASVRAGVVALDAETGNPAWTTALPGANRVLVDGPRLYASGRGALVAVGRTKGAVLWRVLLGNDRYATSAGAMSGLVLVGIERGPLLAVDATTGRSRGAFDPGSGFSAGPLVVPGGAFVISNAGVLFGLGLLP
;
A
#
# COMPACT_ATOMS: atom_id res chain seq x y z
N MET A 1 -7.72 25.07 -21.86
CA MET A 1 -7.33 25.90 -20.70
C MET A 1 -7.74 25.13 -19.47
N LEU A 2 -6.88 24.17 -19.01
CA LEU A 2 -7.08 23.43 -17.77
C LEU A 2 -6.31 24.21 -16.69
N ALA A 3 -7.07 24.82 -15.79
CA ALA A 3 -6.52 25.48 -14.61
C ALA A 3 -5.98 24.41 -13.65
N ALA A 4 -4.68 24.37 -13.47
CA ALA A 4 -4.06 23.65 -12.38
C ALA A 4 -4.55 24.29 -11.07
N ILE A 5 -5.32 23.55 -10.28
CA ILE A 5 -5.68 23.96 -8.92
C ILE A 5 -4.41 23.77 -8.09
N LEU A 6 -3.61 24.82 -8.02
CA LEU A 6 -2.56 24.98 -7.04
C LEU A 6 -3.25 25.25 -5.71
N LEU A 7 -3.34 24.23 -4.84
CA LEU A 7 -3.69 24.41 -3.44
C LEU A 7 -2.55 25.22 -2.79
N SER A 8 -2.70 26.53 -2.77
CA SER A 8 -1.82 27.41 -1.99
C SER A 8 -2.18 27.27 -0.52
N PHE A 9 -1.43 26.45 0.20
CA PHE A 9 -1.44 26.46 1.67
C PHE A 9 -0.57 27.63 2.15
N ALA A 10 -1.21 28.65 2.68
CA ALA A 10 -0.54 29.77 3.30
C ALA A 10 0.13 29.33 4.61
N TRP A 11 1.40 29.57 4.72
CA TRP A 11 2.22 29.29 5.89
C TRP A 11 2.02 30.37 6.96
N ALA A 12 1.64 29.99 8.20
CA ALA A 12 1.70 30.86 9.37
C ALA A 12 3.01 30.62 10.12
N PRO A 13 3.83 31.64 10.39
CA PRO A 13 5.06 31.48 11.15
C PRO A 13 4.76 31.47 12.66
N GLY A 14 5.09 30.39 13.35
CA GLY A 14 5.01 30.38 14.82
C GLY A 14 5.29 29.05 15.47
N SER A 15 6.57 28.71 15.65
CA SER A 15 7.20 28.16 16.86
C SER A 15 8.59 27.61 16.50
N HIS A 16 9.61 28.09 17.22
CA HIS A 16 10.99 27.64 17.02
C HIS A 16 11.19 26.19 17.46
N ALA A 17 11.15 25.25 16.50
CA ALA A 17 11.76 23.94 16.64
C ALA A 17 13.21 24.01 16.12
N PRO A 18 14.19 23.27 16.67
CA PRO A 18 15.55 23.28 16.18
C PRO A 18 15.57 22.88 14.71
N ALA A 19 16.27 23.64 13.89
CA ALA A 19 16.41 23.44 12.45
C ALA A 19 16.91 22.02 12.18
N GLN A 20 16.07 21.19 11.54
CA GLN A 20 16.54 19.94 10.96
C GLN A 20 17.28 20.24 9.66
N PRO A 21 18.33 19.47 9.33
CA PRO A 21 18.97 19.61 8.02
C PRO A 21 17.92 19.39 6.94
N ALA A 22 17.87 20.27 5.97
CA ALA A 22 17.01 20.14 4.81
C ALA A 22 17.29 18.80 4.11
N PRO A 23 16.27 18.05 3.67
CA PRO A 23 16.47 16.83 2.93
C PRO A 23 17.31 17.09 1.69
N ALA A 24 18.32 16.25 1.44
CA ALA A 24 19.15 16.37 0.25
C ALA A 24 18.31 16.02 -0.99
N VAL A 25 18.08 16.99 -1.84
CA VAL A 25 17.48 16.77 -3.16
C VAL A 25 18.61 16.32 -4.08
N LEU A 26 18.59 15.05 -4.48
CA LEU A 26 19.51 14.56 -5.50
C LEU A 26 19.12 15.15 -6.86
N SER A 27 20.09 15.69 -7.56
CA SER A 27 19.95 16.58 -8.70
C SER A 27 19.46 15.96 -9.99
N ASP A 28 18.18 15.73 -10.11
CA ASP A 28 17.43 15.90 -11.37
C ASP A 28 16.03 16.33 -10.93
N ARG A 29 15.64 17.54 -11.29
CA ARG A 29 14.59 18.33 -10.66
C ARG A 29 13.17 17.82 -10.92
N ALA A 30 12.86 16.55 -10.54
CA ALA A 30 11.50 16.03 -10.70
C ALA A 30 10.55 16.51 -9.59
N PHE A 31 11.06 16.91 -8.43
CA PHE A 31 10.22 17.21 -7.27
C PHE A 31 10.48 18.58 -6.68
N PHE A 32 9.43 19.22 -6.18
CA PHE A 32 9.51 20.30 -5.20
C PHE A 32 8.65 19.97 -3.98
N ILE A 33 9.04 20.44 -2.80
CA ILE A 33 8.29 20.22 -1.56
C ILE A 33 7.24 21.31 -1.45
N GLY A 34 5.96 20.91 -1.55
CA GLY A 34 4.82 21.79 -1.32
C GLY A 34 4.38 21.82 0.14
N GLU A 35 4.50 20.68 0.84
CA GLU A 35 4.13 20.55 2.24
C GLU A 35 5.11 19.62 2.96
N MET A 36 5.40 19.92 4.23
CA MET A 36 6.17 19.05 5.12
C MET A 36 5.58 19.13 6.52
N VAL A 37 5.11 17.99 7.04
CA VAL A 37 4.47 17.92 8.37
C VAL A 37 5.06 16.75 9.16
N ARG A 38 5.52 17.03 10.37
CA ARG A 38 5.94 15.98 11.29
C ARG A 38 4.71 15.40 11.99
N LEU A 39 4.43 14.13 11.77
CA LEU A 39 3.29 13.40 12.33
C LEU A 39 3.66 12.77 13.69
N ILE A 40 4.86 12.24 13.81
CA ILE A 40 5.35 11.53 14.99
C ILE A 40 6.44 12.35 15.68
N ARG A 41 6.32 12.51 17.00
CA ARG A 41 7.38 13.15 17.80
C ARG A 41 8.60 12.24 17.87
N PRO A 42 9.83 12.78 17.75
CA PRO A 42 11.03 11.99 17.89
C PRO A 42 11.17 11.55 19.36
N ASP A 43 11.16 10.24 19.59
CA ASP A 43 11.49 9.66 20.87
C ASP A 43 13.00 9.70 21.12
N ARG A 44 13.38 9.77 22.41
CA ARG A 44 14.78 9.79 22.82
C ARG A 44 15.48 8.43 22.71
N ILE A 45 14.75 7.34 22.48
CA ILE A 45 15.24 5.97 22.42
C ILE A 45 15.03 5.38 21.02
N GLY A 46 16.11 4.91 20.41
CA GLY A 46 16.33 4.69 18.99
C GLY A 46 15.59 3.59 18.24
N PHE A 47 14.55 2.96 18.76
CA PHE A 47 13.75 2.03 17.96
C PHE A 47 12.46 2.71 17.51
N ARG A 48 12.29 2.88 16.21
CA ARG A 48 11.06 3.37 15.63
C ARG A 48 10.45 2.30 14.72
N PRO A 49 9.17 1.96 14.93
CA PRO A 49 8.44 1.22 13.91
C PRO A 49 8.47 2.01 12.60
N ARG A 50 8.47 1.29 11.48
CA ARG A 50 8.43 1.91 10.16
C ARG A 50 7.02 2.40 9.87
N GLU A 51 6.92 3.52 9.17
CA GLU A 51 5.64 4.01 8.67
C GLU A 51 5.28 3.27 7.39
N THR A 52 4.34 2.35 7.48
CA THR A 52 3.94 1.48 6.35
C THR A 52 2.58 1.83 5.75
N ALA A 53 1.77 2.61 6.47
CA ALA A 53 0.44 3.02 6.01
C ALA A 53 0.54 4.14 4.96
N THR A 54 0.09 3.85 3.74
CA THR A 54 -0.03 4.87 2.69
C THR A 54 -1.16 5.85 3.03
N PRO A 55 -0.99 7.16 2.85
CA PRO A 55 -2.06 8.14 2.99
C PRO A 55 -3.24 7.86 2.06
N VAL A 56 -4.43 8.34 2.43
CA VAL A 56 -5.64 8.25 1.60
C VAL A 56 -6.23 9.64 1.43
N LEU A 57 -6.52 10.02 0.19
CA LEU A 57 -7.18 11.29 -0.15
C LEU A 57 -8.65 11.04 -0.48
N ASP A 58 -9.53 11.95 -0.07
CA ASP A 58 -10.93 11.89 -0.49
C ASP A 58 -11.09 12.27 -1.98
N GLU A 59 -12.24 11.91 -2.54
CA GLU A 59 -12.55 12.18 -3.96
C GLU A 59 -12.51 13.66 -4.32
N SER A 60 -12.78 14.54 -3.35
CA SER A 60 -12.71 16.00 -3.55
C SER A 60 -11.28 16.54 -3.56
N GLY A 61 -10.29 15.73 -3.18
CA GLY A 61 -8.89 16.14 -3.03
C GLY A 61 -8.64 17.11 -1.87
N THR A 62 -9.57 17.19 -0.90
CA THR A 62 -9.49 18.19 0.17
C THR A 62 -9.15 17.64 1.54
N ARG A 63 -9.43 16.36 1.80
CA ARG A 63 -9.14 15.70 3.07
C ARG A 63 -8.17 14.55 2.89
N LEU A 64 -7.07 14.61 3.62
CA LEU A 64 -6.05 13.58 3.64
C LEU A 64 -6.15 12.79 4.96
N TYR A 65 -6.29 11.48 4.87
CA TYR A 65 -6.35 10.58 6.01
C TYR A 65 -5.03 9.84 6.16
N LEU A 66 -4.51 9.81 7.37
CA LEU A 66 -3.18 9.30 7.70
C LEU A 66 -3.27 8.37 8.90
N GLY A 67 -2.78 7.16 8.75
CA GLY A 67 -2.50 6.26 9.87
C GLY A 67 -1.01 6.27 10.18
N THR A 68 -0.64 6.16 11.45
CA THR A 68 0.77 6.15 11.88
C THR A 68 1.05 4.99 12.84
N SER A 69 2.32 4.57 12.89
CA SER A 69 2.76 3.43 13.69
C SER A 69 2.60 3.62 15.21
N ASP A 70 2.43 4.84 15.67
CA ASP A 70 2.06 5.15 17.05
C ASP A 70 0.56 5.03 17.34
N GLY A 71 -0.23 4.55 16.34
CA GLY A 71 -1.66 4.25 16.44
C GLY A 71 -2.59 5.44 16.26
N PHE A 72 -2.10 6.60 15.86
CA PHE A 72 -2.97 7.73 15.56
C PHE A 72 -3.48 7.68 14.12
N VAL A 73 -4.74 8.06 13.94
CA VAL A 73 -5.35 8.38 12.66
C VAL A 73 -5.71 9.86 12.66
N ARG A 74 -5.31 10.56 11.60
CA ARG A 74 -5.51 12.00 11.43
C ARG A 74 -6.28 12.27 10.15
N CYS A 75 -7.25 13.16 10.21
CA CYS A 75 -7.82 13.78 9.03
C CYS A 75 -7.26 15.19 8.90
N ARG A 76 -6.50 15.43 7.86
CA ARG A 76 -5.99 16.76 7.54
C ARG A 76 -6.92 17.45 6.55
N PHE A 77 -7.23 18.70 6.82
CA PHE A 77 -8.06 19.54 5.98
C PHE A 77 -7.47 20.94 5.93
N ARG A 78 -7.14 21.43 4.74
CA ARG A 78 -6.55 22.76 4.52
C ARG A 78 -5.27 23.03 5.34
N GLY A 79 -4.43 22.00 5.51
CA GLY A 79 -3.17 22.11 6.22
C GLY A 79 -3.22 21.81 7.72
N ASP A 80 -4.40 21.73 8.34
CA ASP A 80 -4.59 21.46 9.76
C ASP A 80 -5.21 20.09 10.02
N ASP A 81 -5.07 19.57 11.24
CA ASP A 81 -5.78 18.39 11.69
C ASP A 81 -7.24 18.76 11.99
N ALA A 82 -8.18 18.32 11.14
CA ALA A 82 -9.61 18.50 11.38
C ALA A 82 -10.09 17.65 12.57
N TRP A 83 -9.53 16.45 12.68
CA TRP A 83 -9.69 15.57 13.84
C TRP A 83 -8.52 14.59 13.95
N VAL A 84 -8.34 14.05 15.15
CA VAL A 84 -7.36 13.01 15.47
C VAL A 84 -8.05 11.95 16.31
N TRP A 85 -7.90 10.70 15.93
CA TRP A 85 -8.40 9.53 16.65
C TRP A 85 -7.26 8.60 17.02
N LYS A 86 -7.37 7.85 18.11
CA LYS A 86 -6.34 6.95 18.63
C LYS A 86 -6.87 5.53 18.67
N ALA A 87 -6.22 4.61 17.96
CA ALA A 87 -6.45 3.17 18.02
C ALA A 87 -5.77 2.54 19.23
N GLY A 88 -6.15 1.32 19.58
CA GLY A 88 -5.48 0.50 20.59
C GLY A 88 -4.12 -0.02 20.15
N GLY A 89 -3.89 -0.18 18.85
CA GLY A 89 -2.66 -0.67 18.24
C GLY A 89 -2.09 0.25 17.16
N SER A 90 -0.94 -0.11 16.62
CA SER A 90 -0.31 0.57 15.49
C SER A 90 -1.18 0.52 14.23
N ILE A 91 -1.17 1.59 13.42
CA ILE A 91 -1.77 1.59 12.10
C ILE A 91 -0.67 1.29 11.09
N LEU A 92 -0.63 0.05 10.60
CA LEU A 92 0.42 -0.45 9.71
C LEU A 92 -0.02 -0.56 8.25
N ALA A 93 -1.33 -0.45 8.00
CA ALA A 93 -1.90 -0.47 6.67
C ALA A 93 -2.70 0.80 6.38
N ALA A 94 -2.83 1.14 5.10
CA ALA A 94 -3.63 2.28 4.69
C ALA A 94 -5.09 2.10 5.16
N PRO A 95 -5.72 3.12 5.73
CA PRO A 95 -7.17 3.13 5.91
C PRO A 95 -7.88 3.00 4.55
N TYR A 96 -9.09 2.51 4.56
CA TYR A 96 -9.92 2.42 3.35
C TYR A 96 -11.10 3.38 3.46
N LEU A 97 -11.20 4.30 2.50
CA LEU A 97 -12.28 5.29 2.45
C LEU A 97 -13.38 4.83 1.49
N ALA A 98 -14.61 4.74 1.99
CA ALA A 98 -15.78 4.48 1.16
C ALA A 98 -16.98 5.33 1.61
N GLY A 99 -17.47 6.15 0.71
CA GLY A 99 -18.57 7.09 1.00
C GLY A 99 -18.26 7.93 2.25
N GLU A 100 -19.11 7.88 3.27
CA GLU A 100 -18.95 8.63 4.52
C GLU A 100 -18.17 7.88 5.61
N THR A 101 -17.54 6.75 5.29
CA THR A 101 -16.87 5.89 6.28
C THR A 101 -15.41 5.69 5.94
N LEU A 102 -14.55 5.88 6.95
CA LEU A 102 -13.14 5.52 6.93
C LEU A 102 -12.97 4.23 7.75
N TYR A 103 -12.55 3.15 7.11
CA TYR A 103 -12.27 1.87 7.74
C TYR A 103 -10.78 1.79 8.09
N VAL A 104 -10.48 1.61 9.36
CA VAL A 104 -9.12 1.65 9.90
C VAL A 104 -8.75 0.29 10.46
N PRO A 105 -7.84 -0.45 9.82
CA PRO A 105 -7.27 -1.68 10.37
C PRO A 105 -6.16 -1.33 11.36
N ALA A 106 -6.11 -2.03 12.49
CA ALA A 106 -5.09 -1.82 13.51
C ALA A 106 -4.43 -3.14 13.94
N ALA A 107 -3.19 -3.02 14.43
CA ALA A 107 -2.40 -4.16 14.86
C ALA A 107 -2.91 -4.82 16.16
N ASP A 108 -3.85 -4.20 16.85
CA ASP A 108 -4.55 -4.82 17.99
C ASP A 108 -5.67 -5.78 17.58
N GLY A 109 -5.83 -6.05 16.28
CA GLY A 109 -6.83 -6.97 15.74
C GLY A 109 -8.19 -6.34 15.47
N LYS A 110 -8.32 -5.03 15.62
CA LYS A 110 -9.59 -4.35 15.39
C LYS A 110 -9.64 -3.67 14.04
N LEU A 111 -10.80 -3.80 13.38
CA LEU A 111 -11.22 -2.95 12.29
C LEU A 111 -12.23 -1.93 12.82
N THR A 112 -11.90 -0.65 12.76
CA THR A 112 -12.77 0.44 13.23
C THR A 112 -13.33 1.22 12.06
N ALA A 113 -14.64 1.44 12.05
CA ALA A 113 -15.30 2.33 11.10
C ALA A 113 -15.50 3.71 11.74
N LEU A 114 -14.91 4.73 11.15
CA LEU A 114 -15.01 6.11 11.58
C LEU A 114 -15.89 6.92 10.62
N ASN A 115 -16.61 7.89 11.15
CA ASN A 115 -17.17 8.94 10.32
C ASN A 115 -16.01 9.76 9.75
N ARG A 116 -15.88 9.83 8.42
CA ARG A 116 -14.75 10.51 7.77
C ARG A 116 -14.64 12.01 8.08
N ILE A 117 -15.77 12.67 8.40
CA ILE A 117 -15.81 14.12 8.64
C ILE A 117 -15.52 14.46 10.10
N THR A 118 -16.10 13.67 11.04
CA THR A 118 -16.01 13.98 12.49
C THR A 118 -14.96 13.15 13.23
N GLY A 119 -14.52 12.01 12.69
CA GLY A 119 -13.64 11.07 13.36
C GLY A 119 -14.35 10.21 14.42
N GLU A 120 -15.67 10.31 14.56
CA GLU A 120 -16.44 9.54 15.53
C GLU A 120 -16.52 8.07 15.11
N VAL A 121 -16.39 7.17 16.08
CA VAL A 121 -16.52 5.72 15.88
C VAL A 121 -17.97 5.38 15.56
N ARG A 122 -18.21 4.71 14.45
CA ARG A 122 -19.51 4.13 14.08
C ARG A 122 -19.67 2.73 14.65
N TRP A 123 -18.63 1.92 14.51
CA TRP A 123 -18.52 0.59 15.07
C TRP A 123 -17.07 0.10 15.10
N GLU A 124 -16.82 -0.91 15.91
CA GLU A 124 -15.55 -1.65 15.95
C GLU A 124 -15.85 -3.14 15.78
N ALA A 125 -15.04 -3.84 14.99
CA ALA A 125 -15.07 -5.29 14.84
C ALA A 125 -13.73 -5.86 15.29
N ASP A 126 -13.75 -6.78 16.25
CA ASP A 126 -12.55 -7.46 16.72
C ASP A 126 -12.40 -8.79 15.97
N VAL A 127 -11.32 -8.87 15.18
CA VAL A 127 -10.97 -10.07 14.40
C VAL A 127 -10.09 -11.03 15.22
N HIS A 128 -9.55 -10.52 16.36
CA HIS A 128 -8.63 -11.22 17.27
C HIS A 128 -7.29 -11.62 16.64
N GLU A 129 -6.93 -11.02 15.50
CA GLU A 129 -5.70 -11.26 14.75
C GLU A 129 -5.19 -9.92 14.21
N GLU A 130 -3.87 -9.70 14.25
CA GLU A 130 -3.27 -8.45 13.81
C GLU A 130 -3.63 -8.12 12.34
N LEU A 131 -4.18 -6.91 12.10
CA LEU A 131 -4.55 -6.43 10.79
C LEU A 131 -3.45 -5.55 10.21
N THR A 132 -2.73 -6.08 9.22
CA THR A 132 -1.58 -5.43 8.60
C THR A 132 -1.79 -5.06 7.13
N THR A 133 -2.99 -5.33 6.60
CA THR A 133 -3.33 -5.07 5.20
C THR A 133 -4.47 -4.08 5.07
N THR A 134 -4.46 -3.32 3.97
CA THR A 134 -5.57 -2.40 3.65
C THR A 134 -6.85 -3.18 3.39
N PRO A 135 -7.98 -2.84 4.04
CA PRO A 135 -9.27 -3.45 3.78
C PRO A 135 -9.74 -3.20 2.35
N VAL A 136 -10.66 -4.02 1.86
CA VAL A 136 -11.36 -3.78 0.60
C VAL A 136 -12.86 -3.93 0.78
N LEU A 137 -13.64 -3.01 0.21
CA LEU A 137 -15.11 -3.03 0.24
C LEU A 137 -15.66 -3.54 -1.09
N ALA A 138 -16.55 -4.52 -1.04
CA ALA A 138 -17.38 -4.92 -2.16
C ALA A 138 -18.72 -5.49 -1.64
N ASP A 139 -19.81 -5.21 -2.35
CA ASP A 139 -21.14 -5.73 -2.06
C ASP A 139 -21.53 -5.63 -0.57
N GLU A 140 -21.34 -4.43 0.04
CA GLU A 140 -21.63 -4.12 1.44
C GLU A 140 -20.82 -4.94 2.47
N LYS A 141 -19.74 -5.61 2.04
CA LYS A 141 -18.82 -6.36 2.89
C LYS A 141 -17.43 -5.78 2.83
N ILE A 142 -16.77 -5.72 3.99
CA ILE A 142 -15.35 -5.40 4.10
C ILE A 142 -14.58 -6.71 4.25
N PHE A 143 -13.56 -6.88 3.44
CA PHE A 143 -12.63 -8.00 3.51
C PHE A 143 -11.30 -7.51 4.05
N VAL A 144 -10.76 -8.23 5.03
CA VAL A 144 -9.44 -7.97 5.64
C VAL A 144 -8.62 -9.24 5.70
N SER A 145 -7.32 -9.13 5.46
CA SER A 145 -6.37 -10.21 5.75
C SER A 145 -5.63 -9.91 7.05
N SER A 146 -5.32 -10.94 7.81
CA SER A 146 -4.60 -10.88 9.08
C SER A 146 -3.20 -11.48 8.98
N SER A 147 -2.34 -11.21 9.96
CA SER A 147 -1.00 -11.81 10.07
C SER A 147 -1.02 -13.32 10.36
N GLU A 148 -2.18 -13.89 10.64
CA GLU A 148 -2.37 -15.32 10.94
C GLU A 148 -3.01 -16.08 9.79
N GLU A 149 -2.70 -15.72 8.55
CA GLU A 149 -3.12 -16.43 7.34
C GLU A 149 -4.66 -16.55 7.21
N SER A 150 -5.39 -15.50 7.66
CA SER A 150 -6.86 -15.49 7.57
C SER A 150 -7.35 -14.36 6.67
N VAL A 151 -8.51 -14.61 6.04
CA VAL A 151 -9.33 -13.59 5.39
C VAL A 151 -10.68 -13.56 6.09
N THR A 152 -11.08 -12.40 6.59
CA THR A 152 -12.36 -12.22 7.30
C THR A 152 -13.25 -11.27 6.51
N ALA A 153 -14.52 -11.64 6.33
CA ALA A 153 -15.55 -10.76 5.80
C ALA A 153 -16.39 -10.18 6.96
N ILE A 154 -16.62 -8.87 6.87
CA ILE A 154 -17.30 -8.08 7.89
C ILE A 154 -18.41 -7.29 7.20
N GLU A 155 -19.62 -7.26 7.76
CA GLU A 155 -20.70 -6.41 7.25
C GLU A 155 -20.33 -4.93 7.40
N ALA A 156 -20.25 -4.20 6.30
CA ALA A 156 -19.74 -2.83 6.28
C ALA A 156 -20.60 -1.85 7.11
N LYS A 157 -21.89 -2.12 7.26
CA LYS A 157 -22.82 -1.26 7.99
C LYS A 157 -22.73 -1.41 9.50
N THR A 158 -22.52 -2.62 10.01
CA THR A 158 -22.66 -2.94 11.43
C THR A 158 -21.36 -3.40 12.10
N GLY A 159 -20.34 -3.81 11.33
CA GLY A 159 -19.13 -4.45 11.87
C GLY A 159 -19.32 -5.92 12.24
N LYS A 160 -20.46 -6.55 11.90
CA LYS A 160 -20.70 -7.97 12.19
C LYS A 160 -19.76 -8.84 11.35
N LEU A 161 -19.05 -9.77 11.98
CA LEU A 161 -18.26 -10.79 11.30
C LEU A 161 -19.23 -11.75 10.59
N LEU A 162 -19.01 -11.98 9.30
CA LEU A 162 -19.87 -12.83 8.46
C LEU A 162 -19.26 -14.22 8.27
N TRP A 163 -18.00 -14.27 7.86
CA TRP A 163 -17.25 -15.52 7.70
C TRP A 163 -15.73 -15.26 7.84
N LYS A 164 -15.00 -16.32 8.08
CA LYS A 164 -13.54 -16.33 8.13
C LYS A 164 -13.00 -17.53 7.36
N PHE A 165 -12.10 -17.30 6.43
CA PHE A 165 -11.30 -18.31 5.77
C PHE A 165 -9.91 -18.29 6.39
N HIS A 166 -9.38 -19.46 6.74
CA HIS A 166 -8.06 -19.59 7.37
C HIS A 166 -7.25 -20.67 6.68
N ARG A 167 -5.94 -20.46 6.63
CA ARG A 167 -4.96 -21.45 6.21
C ARG A 167 -3.94 -21.67 7.32
N ASP A 168 -3.50 -22.92 7.47
CA ASP A 168 -2.43 -23.21 8.42
C ASP A 168 -1.12 -22.55 7.98
N ALA A 169 -0.40 -21.96 8.93
CA ALA A 169 0.91 -21.40 8.66
C ALA A 169 1.86 -22.51 8.15
N PRO A 170 2.65 -22.24 7.10
CA PRO A 170 3.56 -23.23 6.57
C PRO A 170 4.66 -23.56 7.59
N PRO A 171 5.13 -24.82 7.61
CA PRO A 171 6.33 -25.14 8.37
C PRO A 171 7.54 -24.44 7.73
N GLY A 172 8.33 -23.72 8.51
CA GLY A 172 9.55 -23.06 8.05
C GLY A 172 9.57 -21.56 8.28
N PHE A 173 10.51 -20.88 7.63
CA PHE A 173 10.63 -19.43 7.72
C PHE A 173 9.73 -18.74 6.69
N THR A 174 8.89 -17.83 7.18
CA THR A 174 8.09 -16.92 6.36
C THR A 174 8.50 -15.48 6.67
N ILE A 175 8.28 -14.58 5.71
CA ILE A 175 8.48 -13.14 5.92
C ILE A 175 7.24 -12.53 6.61
N ARG A 176 6.17 -13.32 6.79
CA ARG A 176 4.83 -12.87 7.23
C ARG A 176 4.27 -11.75 6.35
N GLY A 177 4.46 -11.90 5.04
CA GLY A 177 3.82 -11.06 4.05
C GLY A 177 2.42 -11.59 3.76
N ASN A 178 1.39 -10.85 4.14
CA ASN A 178 0.03 -11.15 3.72
C ASN A 178 -0.35 -10.18 2.61
N ALA A 179 -0.76 -10.74 1.48
CA ALA A 179 -1.33 -9.92 0.42
C ALA A 179 -2.64 -9.28 0.92
N ARG A 180 -2.82 -7.99 0.63
CA ARG A 180 -4.12 -7.36 0.83
C ARG A 180 -5.16 -8.10 -0.02
N PRO A 181 -6.38 -8.34 0.48
CA PRO A 181 -7.41 -8.97 -0.33
C PRO A 181 -7.76 -8.07 -1.53
N GLN A 182 -8.09 -8.67 -2.64
CA GLN A 182 -8.58 -7.99 -3.84
C GLN A 182 -9.94 -8.55 -4.20
N VAL A 183 -10.83 -7.70 -4.67
CA VAL A 183 -12.14 -8.16 -5.16
C VAL A 183 -12.26 -7.77 -6.62
N ALA A 184 -12.48 -8.76 -7.46
CA ALA A 184 -12.79 -8.62 -8.88
C ALA A 184 -13.63 -9.80 -9.34
N HIS A 185 -14.47 -9.61 -10.38
CA HIS A 185 -15.29 -10.65 -10.98
C HIS A 185 -16.12 -11.44 -9.95
N LYS A 186 -16.69 -10.74 -8.94
CA LYS A 186 -17.44 -11.35 -7.83
C LYS A 186 -16.65 -12.46 -7.10
N THR A 187 -15.36 -12.22 -6.91
CA THR A 187 -14.44 -13.15 -6.26
C THR A 187 -13.46 -12.37 -5.39
N VAL A 188 -13.20 -12.88 -4.19
CA VAL A 188 -12.17 -12.36 -3.30
C VAL A 188 -10.89 -13.14 -3.52
N PHE A 189 -9.82 -12.47 -3.94
CA PHE A 189 -8.50 -13.06 -4.11
C PHE A 189 -7.64 -12.72 -2.91
N ALA A 190 -6.94 -13.73 -2.37
CA ALA A 190 -6.03 -13.59 -1.25
C ALA A 190 -4.75 -14.39 -1.48
N GLY A 191 -3.62 -13.85 -1.01
CA GLY A 191 -2.32 -14.51 -1.03
C GLY A 191 -1.87 -14.85 0.38
N PHE A 192 -1.14 -15.95 0.53
CA PHE A 192 -0.75 -16.53 1.80
C PHE A 192 0.75 -16.82 1.86
N ALA A 193 1.28 -16.91 3.09
CA ALA A 193 2.69 -17.17 3.31
C ALA A 193 3.15 -18.59 2.92
N ASP A 194 2.20 -19.52 2.72
CA ASP A 194 2.50 -20.84 2.16
C ASP A 194 2.73 -20.85 0.63
N GLY A 195 2.71 -19.67 0.01
CA GLY A 195 2.85 -19.50 -1.44
C GLY A 195 1.59 -19.79 -2.22
N THR A 196 0.44 -19.80 -1.57
CA THR A 196 -0.85 -20.07 -2.19
C THR A 196 -1.59 -18.77 -2.49
N VAL A 197 -2.27 -18.74 -3.64
CA VAL A 197 -3.34 -17.78 -3.95
C VAL A 197 -4.67 -18.53 -3.86
N ALA A 198 -5.65 -17.95 -3.17
CA ALA A 198 -7.01 -18.46 -3.11
C ALA A 198 -7.99 -17.48 -3.77
N ALA A 199 -8.99 -18.03 -4.45
CA ALA A 199 -10.18 -17.33 -4.90
C ALA A 199 -11.36 -17.79 -4.08
N LEU A 200 -11.97 -16.87 -3.34
CA LEU A 200 -13.04 -17.16 -2.39
C LEU A 200 -14.36 -16.59 -2.90
N ASP A 201 -15.46 -17.27 -2.60
CA ASP A 201 -16.77 -16.70 -2.80
C ASP A 201 -17.01 -15.59 -1.77
N PRO A 202 -17.40 -14.37 -2.19
CA PRO A 202 -17.59 -13.25 -1.25
C PRO A 202 -18.78 -13.45 -0.32
N THR A 203 -19.66 -14.42 -0.58
CA THR A 203 -20.89 -14.65 0.20
C THR A 203 -20.62 -15.46 1.47
N ASP A 204 -19.85 -16.53 1.35
CA ASP A 204 -19.63 -17.51 2.41
C ASP A 204 -18.17 -17.86 2.69
N GLY A 205 -17.22 -17.31 1.89
CA GLY A 205 -15.79 -17.56 2.04
C GLY A 205 -15.33 -18.93 1.53
N VAL A 206 -16.20 -19.70 0.87
CA VAL A 206 -15.80 -20.98 0.28
C VAL A 206 -14.82 -20.77 -0.86
N ALA A 207 -13.73 -21.53 -0.84
CA ALA A 207 -12.72 -21.43 -1.91
C ALA A 207 -13.27 -22.00 -3.22
N LYS A 208 -13.36 -21.16 -4.26
CA LYS A 208 -13.63 -21.58 -5.63
C LYS A 208 -12.45 -22.36 -6.20
N TRP A 209 -11.26 -21.89 -5.91
CA TRP A 209 -9.99 -22.56 -6.17
C TRP A 209 -8.88 -22.08 -5.24
N THR A 210 -7.85 -22.90 -5.09
CA THR A 210 -6.59 -22.56 -4.46
C THR A 210 -5.43 -22.98 -5.38
N ARG A 211 -4.37 -22.17 -5.47
CA ARG A 211 -3.23 -22.43 -6.34
C ARG A 211 -1.92 -22.10 -5.65
N ALA A 212 -1.06 -23.10 -5.47
CA ALA A 212 0.33 -22.86 -5.09
C ALA A 212 1.07 -22.24 -6.30
N VAL A 213 1.62 -21.05 -6.11
CA VAL A 213 2.38 -20.30 -7.13
C VAL A 213 3.88 -20.40 -6.91
N SER A 214 4.31 -20.71 -5.70
CA SER A 214 5.69 -20.99 -5.32
C SER A 214 5.92 -22.50 -5.27
N GLY A 215 7.14 -22.95 -5.50
CA GLY A 215 7.52 -24.33 -5.31
C GLY A 215 7.46 -24.77 -3.85
N THR A 216 8.38 -25.64 -3.42
CA THR A 216 8.54 -26.07 -2.03
C THR A 216 9.77 -25.41 -1.40
N GLY A 217 9.81 -25.26 -0.08
CA GLY A 217 10.94 -24.73 0.68
C GLY A 217 10.56 -23.48 1.50
N ASP A 218 11.55 -22.66 1.85
CA ASP A 218 11.37 -21.44 2.63
C ASP A 218 11.01 -20.23 1.75
N TYR A 219 10.46 -19.19 2.37
CA TYR A 219 10.14 -17.91 1.74
C TYR A 219 9.19 -18.03 0.54
N LEU A 220 8.10 -18.76 0.74
CA LEU A 220 7.11 -19.01 -0.31
C LEU A 220 6.16 -17.83 -0.50
N ASP A 221 6.06 -16.96 0.45
CA ASP A 221 5.09 -15.89 0.64
C ASP A 221 4.58 -15.24 -0.66
N VAL A 222 3.27 -15.04 -0.73
CA VAL A 222 2.61 -14.16 -1.70
C VAL A 222 2.32 -12.85 -0.97
N ASP A 223 3.14 -11.83 -1.24
CA ASP A 223 3.15 -10.56 -0.51
C ASP A 223 2.18 -9.51 -1.07
N ASP A 224 1.76 -9.65 -2.31
CA ASP A 224 0.80 -8.74 -2.92
C ASP A 224 0.04 -9.39 -4.07
N ILE A 225 -1.19 -8.91 -4.28
CA ILE A 225 -2.07 -9.33 -5.36
C ILE A 225 -2.67 -8.09 -6.02
N ALA A 226 -2.79 -8.13 -7.35
CA ALA A 226 -3.58 -7.19 -8.13
C ALA A 226 -4.59 -7.97 -8.99
N ALA A 227 -5.87 -7.61 -8.85
CA ALA A 227 -6.98 -8.22 -9.58
C ALA A 227 -7.80 -7.12 -10.26
N PRO A 228 -7.43 -6.67 -11.46
CA PRO A 228 -8.16 -5.62 -12.16
C PRO A 228 -9.44 -6.17 -12.81
N GLU A 229 -10.52 -5.40 -12.76
CA GLU A 229 -11.82 -5.77 -13.37
C GLU A 229 -11.78 -5.84 -14.91
N ASP A 230 -10.83 -5.18 -15.55
CA ASP A 230 -10.69 -5.14 -17.00
C ASP A 230 -9.84 -6.30 -17.59
N ASP A 231 -9.45 -7.28 -16.77
CA ASP A 231 -8.66 -8.45 -17.18
C ASP A 231 -9.23 -9.74 -16.57
N THR A 232 -9.12 -10.83 -17.27
CA THR A 232 -9.44 -12.18 -16.79
C THR A 232 -8.34 -12.79 -15.93
N ARG A 233 -7.35 -12.02 -15.53
CA ARG A 233 -6.18 -12.49 -14.76
C ARG A 233 -6.07 -11.78 -13.44
N VAL A 234 -5.55 -12.54 -12.48
CA VAL A 234 -5.03 -12.03 -11.22
C VAL A 234 -3.50 -12.17 -11.20
N TYR A 235 -2.83 -11.18 -10.66
CA TYR A 235 -1.38 -11.08 -10.61
C TYR A 235 -0.90 -11.17 -9.18
N ALA A 236 -0.01 -12.11 -8.91
CA ALA A 236 0.57 -12.33 -7.59
C ALA A 236 2.07 -11.99 -7.59
N ALA A 237 2.51 -11.22 -6.60
CA ALA A 237 3.92 -11.05 -6.30
C ALA A 237 4.31 -12.08 -5.24
N SER A 238 5.15 -13.04 -5.62
CA SER A 238 5.66 -14.09 -4.73
C SER A 238 7.16 -13.93 -4.55
N VAL A 239 7.59 -13.96 -3.31
CA VAL A 239 9.00 -13.81 -2.93
C VAL A 239 9.90 -14.79 -3.70
N ARG A 240 9.43 -16.01 -3.90
CA ARG A 240 10.20 -17.08 -4.55
C ARG A 240 9.94 -17.17 -6.05
N ALA A 241 8.69 -17.11 -6.49
CA ALA A 241 8.33 -17.31 -7.89
C ALA A 241 8.54 -16.06 -8.75
N GLY A 242 8.46 -14.88 -8.14
CA GLY A 242 8.43 -13.61 -8.87
C GLY A 242 7.00 -13.13 -9.11
N VAL A 243 6.71 -12.61 -10.29
CA VAL A 243 5.36 -12.20 -10.68
C VAL A 243 4.67 -13.32 -11.45
N VAL A 244 3.54 -13.76 -10.93
CA VAL A 244 2.74 -14.85 -11.53
C VAL A 244 1.39 -14.31 -11.96
N ALA A 245 1.01 -14.52 -13.20
CA ALA A 245 -0.35 -14.27 -13.68
C ALA A 245 -1.14 -15.57 -13.67
N LEU A 246 -2.29 -15.55 -13.04
CA LEU A 246 -3.24 -16.65 -12.97
C LEU A 246 -4.52 -16.27 -13.69
N ASP A 247 -5.16 -17.22 -14.34
CA ASP A 247 -6.53 -17.06 -14.80
C ASP A 247 -7.46 -16.89 -13.60
N ALA A 248 -8.27 -15.83 -13.58
CA ALA A 248 -9.07 -15.47 -12.41
C ALA A 248 -10.20 -16.48 -12.09
N GLU A 249 -10.71 -17.17 -13.12
CA GLU A 249 -11.79 -18.15 -12.97
C GLU A 249 -11.28 -19.52 -12.51
N THR A 250 -10.15 -19.96 -13.05
CA THR A 250 -9.64 -21.33 -12.86
C THR A 250 -8.42 -21.45 -11.96
N GLY A 251 -7.72 -20.34 -11.71
CA GLY A 251 -6.43 -20.33 -11.01
C GLY A 251 -5.28 -20.93 -11.82
N ASN A 252 -5.45 -21.20 -13.12
CA ASN A 252 -4.38 -21.77 -13.92
C ASN A 252 -3.32 -20.71 -14.26
N PRO A 253 -2.02 -21.04 -14.15
CA PRO A 253 -0.97 -20.07 -14.48
C PRO A 253 -0.96 -19.76 -15.98
N ALA A 254 -0.99 -18.46 -16.32
CA ALA A 254 -0.88 -17.97 -17.68
C ALA A 254 0.57 -17.69 -18.06
N TRP A 255 1.32 -17.07 -17.16
CA TRP A 255 2.75 -16.80 -17.30
C TRP A 255 3.41 -16.51 -15.95
N THR A 256 4.73 -16.61 -15.90
CA THR A 256 5.55 -16.26 -14.74
C THR A 256 6.74 -15.43 -15.19
N THR A 257 7.03 -14.35 -14.47
CA THR A 257 8.22 -13.52 -14.68
C THR A 257 9.12 -13.61 -13.45
N ALA A 258 10.34 -14.10 -13.63
CA ALA A 258 11.30 -14.26 -12.55
C ALA A 258 11.72 -12.86 -11.99
N LEU A 259 11.44 -12.64 -10.73
CA LEU A 259 11.85 -11.48 -9.97
C LEU A 259 12.08 -11.90 -8.51
N PRO A 260 13.32 -12.25 -8.13
CA PRO A 260 13.62 -12.70 -6.76
C PRO A 260 13.18 -11.67 -5.73
N GLY A 261 12.49 -12.13 -4.67
CA GLY A 261 11.99 -11.27 -3.62
C GLY A 261 10.85 -10.34 -4.07
N ALA A 262 10.07 -10.73 -5.09
CA ALA A 262 8.92 -9.95 -5.53
C ALA A 262 7.92 -9.79 -4.37
N ASN A 263 7.59 -8.55 -4.04
CA ASN A 263 6.80 -8.22 -2.87
C ASN A 263 5.69 -7.19 -3.13
N ARG A 264 5.68 -6.53 -4.29
CA ARG A 264 4.63 -5.59 -4.68
C ARG A 264 4.36 -5.67 -6.16
N VAL A 265 3.09 -5.50 -6.54
CA VAL A 265 2.65 -5.44 -7.93
C VAL A 265 1.59 -4.36 -8.11
N LEU A 266 1.74 -3.53 -9.13
CA LEU A 266 0.78 -2.51 -9.54
C LEU A 266 0.41 -2.73 -11.01
N VAL A 267 -0.88 -2.76 -11.31
CA VAL A 267 -1.40 -2.77 -12.67
C VAL A 267 -1.65 -1.33 -13.13
N ASP A 268 -1.10 -0.98 -14.30
CA ASP A 268 -1.34 0.32 -14.95
C ASP A 268 -1.47 0.11 -16.46
N GLY A 269 -2.69 0.09 -16.95
CA GLY A 269 -3.03 -0.18 -18.35
C GLY A 269 -2.39 -1.48 -18.87
N PRO A 270 -1.56 -1.42 -19.92
CA PRO A 270 -0.94 -2.61 -20.52
C PRO A 270 0.29 -3.13 -19.76
N ARG A 271 0.66 -2.49 -18.63
CA ARG A 271 1.86 -2.79 -17.87
C ARG A 271 1.55 -3.22 -16.44
N LEU A 272 2.48 -3.96 -15.89
CA LEU A 272 2.63 -4.21 -14.46
C LEU A 272 3.94 -3.61 -14.01
N TYR A 273 3.93 -2.95 -12.86
CA TYR A 273 5.15 -2.55 -12.18
C TYR A 273 5.30 -3.42 -10.95
N ALA A 274 6.41 -4.13 -10.88
CA ALA A 274 6.69 -5.02 -9.76
C ALA A 274 8.01 -4.66 -9.11
N SER A 275 8.01 -4.62 -7.80
CA SER A 275 9.21 -4.48 -6.99
C SER A 275 9.61 -5.82 -6.38
N GLY A 276 10.92 -6.02 -6.27
CA GLY A 276 11.54 -7.15 -5.63
C GLY A 276 12.87 -6.76 -5.02
N ARG A 277 13.62 -7.73 -4.52
CA ARG A 277 14.92 -7.48 -3.91
C ARG A 277 15.87 -6.86 -4.92
N GLY A 278 16.23 -5.59 -4.71
CA GLY A 278 17.19 -4.85 -5.50
C GLY A 278 16.72 -4.39 -6.87
N ALA A 279 15.44 -4.54 -7.23
CA ALA A 279 14.95 -4.12 -8.54
C ALA A 279 13.49 -3.66 -8.55
N LEU A 280 13.21 -2.70 -9.43
CA LEU A 280 11.89 -2.38 -9.94
C LEU A 280 11.82 -2.79 -11.41
N VAL A 281 10.78 -3.48 -11.83
CA VAL A 281 10.60 -3.93 -13.21
C VAL A 281 9.25 -3.51 -13.76
N ALA A 282 9.21 -3.17 -15.04
CA ALA A 282 7.96 -3.14 -15.78
C ALA A 282 7.83 -4.42 -16.60
N VAL A 283 6.64 -5.00 -16.54
CA VAL A 283 6.30 -6.26 -17.20
C VAL A 283 5.09 -6.04 -18.09
N GLY A 284 5.13 -6.56 -19.29
CA GLY A 284 3.99 -6.54 -20.20
C GLY A 284 2.87 -7.44 -19.69
N ARG A 285 1.68 -6.89 -19.45
CA ARG A 285 0.53 -7.55 -18.84
C ARG A 285 0.08 -8.82 -19.58
N THR A 286 0.23 -8.84 -20.91
CA THR A 286 -0.29 -9.94 -21.73
C THR A 286 0.55 -11.22 -21.67
N LYS A 287 1.89 -11.09 -21.68
CA LYS A 287 2.83 -12.22 -21.83
C LYS A 287 3.89 -12.30 -20.72
N GLY A 288 3.88 -11.41 -19.75
CA GLY A 288 4.89 -11.39 -18.71
C GLY A 288 6.29 -10.97 -19.16
N ALA A 289 6.44 -10.40 -20.37
CA ALA A 289 7.74 -9.99 -20.87
C ALA A 289 8.27 -8.77 -20.09
N VAL A 290 9.51 -8.82 -19.62
CA VAL A 290 10.16 -7.67 -18.99
C VAL A 290 10.40 -6.59 -20.05
N LEU A 291 9.82 -5.41 -19.84
CA LEU A 291 9.94 -4.25 -20.72
C LEU A 291 11.17 -3.41 -20.37
N TRP A 292 11.40 -3.19 -19.06
CA TRP A 292 12.58 -2.55 -18.53
C TRP A 292 12.83 -2.96 -17.07
N ARG A 293 14.04 -2.71 -16.58
CA ARG A 293 14.47 -2.99 -15.22
C ARG A 293 15.30 -1.83 -14.68
N VAL A 294 14.98 -1.37 -13.47
CA VAL A 294 15.77 -0.41 -12.70
C VAL A 294 16.41 -1.15 -11.54
N LEU A 295 17.73 -1.06 -11.42
CA LEU A 295 18.47 -1.61 -10.28
C LEU A 295 18.43 -0.61 -9.12
N LEU A 296 18.02 -1.07 -7.95
CA LEU A 296 17.90 -0.27 -6.74
C LEU A 296 19.12 -0.43 -5.80
N GLY A 297 20.03 -1.34 -6.16
CA GLY A 297 21.15 -1.77 -5.33
C GLY A 297 20.84 -3.03 -4.54
N ASN A 298 21.89 -3.74 -4.10
CA ASN A 298 21.76 -4.99 -3.36
C ASN A 298 21.03 -4.76 -2.03
N ASP A 299 20.18 -5.69 -1.65
CA ASP A 299 19.42 -5.71 -0.38
C ASP A 299 18.52 -4.49 -0.12
N ARG A 300 18.14 -3.77 -1.16
CA ARG A 300 17.15 -2.70 -1.07
C ARG A 300 15.77 -3.20 -1.51
N TYR A 301 14.77 -2.86 -0.72
CA TYR A 301 13.37 -3.13 -1.05
C TYR A 301 12.68 -1.83 -1.43
N ALA A 302 11.82 -1.93 -2.42
CA ALA A 302 10.96 -0.83 -2.83
C ALA A 302 9.56 -0.99 -2.22
N THR A 303 8.90 0.14 -1.98
CA THR A 303 7.49 0.19 -1.57
C THR A 303 6.58 -0.22 -2.74
N SER A 304 5.26 -0.27 -2.49
CA SER A 304 4.30 -0.24 -3.60
C SER A 304 4.55 0.98 -4.49
N ALA A 305 4.43 0.77 -5.80
CA ALA A 305 4.56 1.83 -6.77
C ALA A 305 3.26 2.64 -6.89
N GLY A 306 3.39 3.92 -7.28
CA GLY A 306 2.28 4.74 -7.78
C GLY A 306 2.58 5.18 -9.21
N ALA A 307 1.59 5.09 -10.12
CA ALA A 307 1.76 5.49 -11.51
C ALA A 307 0.93 6.73 -11.82
N MET A 308 1.47 7.70 -12.53
CA MET A 308 0.79 8.89 -12.99
C MET A 308 1.48 9.56 -14.17
N SER A 309 0.71 10.06 -15.12
CA SER A 309 1.21 10.96 -16.19
C SER A 309 2.52 10.49 -16.85
N GLY A 310 2.65 9.19 -17.09
CA GLY A 310 3.86 8.62 -17.70
C GLY A 310 5.04 8.42 -16.75
N LEU A 311 4.86 8.62 -15.45
CA LEU A 311 5.86 8.37 -14.40
C LEU A 311 5.40 7.23 -13.48
N VAL A 312 6.38 6.53 -12.93
CA VAL A 312 6.22 5.58 -11.83
C VAL A 312 7.01 6.11 -10.64
N LEU A 313 6.34 6.30 -9.51
CA LEU A 313 6.94 6.72 -8.26
C LEU A 313 7.09 5.50 -7.35
N VAL A 314 8.25 5.34 -6.73
CA VAL A 314 8.50 4.24 -5.80
C VAL A 314 9.45 4.69 -4.69
N GLY A 315 9.06 4.45 -3.45
CA GLY A 315 9.93 4.69 -2.30
C GLY A 315 10.94 3.55 -2.12
N ILE A 316 12.11 3.87 -1.62
CA ILE A 316 13.10 2.87 -1.22
C ILE A 316 13.22 2.87 0.29
N GLU A 317 13.17 1.66 0.89
CA GLU A 317 13.13 1.47 2.34
C GLU A 317 14.26 2.20 3.10
N ARG A 318 15.45 2.23 2.53
CA ARG A 318 16.64 2.92 3.06
C ARG A 318 17.23 3.85 2.01
N GLY A 319 16.37 4.64 1.36
CA GLY A 319 16.80 5.48 0.24
C GLY A 319 15.71 6.46 -0.20
N PRO A 320 15.88 7.04 -1.38
CA PRO A 320 14.99 8.06 -1.89
C PRO A 320 13.64 7.52 -2.39
N LEU A 321 12.69 8.42 -2.59
CA LEU A 321 11.60 8.25 -3.54
C LEU A 321 12.16 8.47 -4.94
N LEU A 322 11.98 7.51 -5.81
CA LEU A 322 12.39 7.60 -7.22
C LEU A 322 11.18 7.94 -8.09
N ALA A 323 11.40 8.81 -9.08
CA ALA A 323 10.52 8.96 -10.22
C ALA A 323 11.21 8.36 -11.44
N VAL A 324 10.55 7.41 -12.10
CA VAL A 324 11.05 6.80 -13.33
C VAL A 324 10.03 6.96 -14.46
N ASP A 325 10.53 7.09 -15.68
CA ASP A 325 9.69 7.12 -16.87
C ASP A 325 8.99 5.77 -17.06
N ALA A 326 7.69 5.77 -17.14
CA ALA A 326 6.85 4.56 -17.20
C ALA A 326 7.10 3.69 -18.45
N THR A 327 7.61 4.31 -19.52
CA THR A 327 7.86 3.60 -20.79
C THR A 327 9.26 3.04 -20.86
N THR A 328 10.25 3.78 -20.36
CA THR A 328 11.68 3.45 -20.56
C THR A 328 12.40 2.99 -19.30
N GLY A 329 11.82 3.21 -18.10
CA GLY A 329 12.47 2.98 -16.81
C GLY A 329 13.61 3.96 -16.49
N ARG A 330 13.83 5.01 -17.30
CA ARG A 330 14.86 6.00 -17.04
C ARG A 330 14.49 6.85 -15.83
N SER A 331 15.46 7.12 -14.97
CA SER A 331 15.28 8.06 -13.86
C SER A 331 14.91 9.45 -14.37
N ARG A 332 13.89 10.02 -13.73
CA ARG A 332 13.44 11.40 -13.95
C ARG A 332 13.75 12.28 -12.75
N GLY A 333 14.07 11.68 -11.61
CA GLY A 333 14.48 12.36 -10.41
C GLY A 333 14.33 11.52 -9.16
N ALA A 334 14.83 12.06 -8.05
CA ALA A 334 14.78 11.44 -6.75
C ALA A 334 14.58 12.47 -5.65
N PHE A 335 13.88 12.07 -4.59
CA PHE A 335 13.72 12.85 -3.37
C PHE A 335 14.13 12.01 -2.16
N ASP A 336 15.17 12.44 -1.43
CA ASP A 336 15.69 11.73 -0.26
C ASP A 336 15.32 12.47 1.05
N PRO A 337 14.45 11.89 1.91
CA PRO A 337 14.12 12.45 3.22
C PRO A 337 15.20 12.15 4.27
N GLY A 338 16.26 11.38 3.93
CA GLY A 338 17.31 10.92 4.83
C GLY A 338 16.92 9.73 5.73
N SER A 339 15.67 9.27 5.70
CA SER A 339 15.18 8.16 6.55
C SER A 339 14.57 7.00 5.76
N GLY A 340 14.43 7.15 4.45
CA GLY A 340 13.79 6.17 3.58
C GLY A 340 12.26 6.14 3.71
N PHE A 341 11.64 5.19 2.99
CA PHE A 341 10.20 5.01 2.89
C PHE A 341 9.83 3.53 3.06
N SER A 342 8.76 3.26 3.80
CA SER A 342 8.15 1.93 3.87
C SER A 342 6.69 1.94 3.40
N ALA A 343 6.03 3.10 3.45
CA ALA A 343 4.74 3.34 2.80
C ALA A 343 4.93 3.68 1.31
N GLY A 344 4.00 3.22 0.47
CA GLY A 344 3.95 3.63 -0.93
C GLY A 344 3.51 5.09 -1.09
N PRO A 345 3.80 5.73 -2.23
CA PRO A 345 3.31 7.07 -2.52
C PRO A 345 1.80 7.06 -2.82
N LEU A 346 1.08 8.00 -2.23
CA LEU A 346 -0.24 8.39 -2.71
C LEU A 346 -0.06 9.36 -3.86
N VAL A 347 -0.31 8.90 -5.06
CA VAL A 347 -0.16 9.71 -6.28
C VAL A 347 -1.44 10.52 -6.50
N VAL A 348 -1.28 11.81 -6.77
CA VAL A 348 -2.35 12.76 -7.04
C VAL A 348 -2.04 13.58 -8.29
N PRO A 349 -3.02 14.20 -8.97
CA PRO A 349 -2.72 15.06 -10.11
C PRO A 349 -1.67 16.14 -9.78
N GLY A 350 -0.54 16.09 -10.48
CA GLY A 350 0.57 17.04 -10.30
C GLY A 350 1.54 16.74 -9.17
N GLY A 351 1.38 15.62 -8.43
CA GLY A 351 2.29 15.30 -7.34
C GLY A 351 2.04 14.00 -6.60
N ALA A 352 2.54 13.92 -5.37
CA ALA A 352 2.32 12.78 -4.49
C ALA A 352 2.42 13.18 -3.02
N PHE A 353 1.72 12.44 -2.17
CA PHE A 353 1.94 12.46 -0.72
C PHE A 353 2.72 11.21 -0.31
N VAL A 354 3.73 11.39 0.51
CA VAL A 354 4.57 10.30 1.04
C VAL A 354 4.86 10.51 2.51
N ILE A 355 4.91 9.42 3.28
CA ILE A 355 5.34 9.44 4.68
C ILE A 355 6.70 8.76 4.76
N SER A 356 7.70 9.48 5.28
CA SER A 356 9.03 8.92 5.50
C SER A 356 9.05 8.05 6.76
N ASN A 357 10.04 7.16 6.88
CA ASN A 357 10.26 6.33 8.07
C ASN A 357 10.55 7.13 9.35
N ALA A 358 10.80 8.44 9.24
CA ALA A 358 10.90 9.35 10.38
C ALA A 358 9.55 9.94 10.82
N GLY A 359 8.42 9.47 10.26
CA GLY A 359 7.09 9.98 10.58
C GLY A 359 6.86 11.42 10.08
N VAL A 360 7.43 11.77 8.94
CA VAL A 360 7.24 13.07 8.29
C VAL A 360 6.45 12.86 7.00
N LEU A 361 5.32 13.55 6.91
CA LEU A 361 4.53 13.67 5.68
C LEU A 361 5.17 14.72 4.77
N PHE A 362 5.34 14.38 3.51
CA PHE A 362 5.72 15.30 2.45
C PHE A 362 4.64 15.33 1.37
N GLY A 363 4.19 16.53 1.03
CA GLY A 363 3.45 16.83 -0.19
C GLY A 363 4.46 17.28 -1.25
N LEU A 364 4.64 16.46 -2.27
CA LEU A 364 5.60 16.69 -3.34
C LEU A 364 4.87 17.08 -4.62
N GLY A 365 5.23 18.22 -5.22
CA GLY A 365 4.82 18.55 -6.57
C GLY A 365 5.83 18.00 -7.58
N LEU A 366 5.36 17.61 -8.76
CA LEU A 366 6.19 17.22 -9.89
C LEU A 366 6.47 18.44 -10.77
N LEU A 367 7.73 18.66 -11.09
CA LEU A 367 8.12 19.64 -12.09
C LEU A 367 7.81 19.08 -13.49
N PRO A 368 7.29 19.93 -14.40
CA PRO A 368 6.95 19.52 -15.76
C PRO A 368 8.17 19.11 -16.59
#